data_00af04023e76ee8a890ee1a7d96067c0
#
_entry.id   00af04023e76ee8a890ee1a7d96067c0
#
_cell.length_a   1.000
_cell.length_b   1.000
_cell.length_c   1.000
_cell.angle_alpha   90.00
_cell.angle_beta   90.00
_cell.angle_gamma   90.00
#
_symmetry.space_group_name_H-M   'P 1'
#
loop_
_entity.id
_entity.type
_entity.pdbx_description
1 polymer ?
#
loop_
_entity_poly.entity_id
_entity_poly.type
_entity_poly.pdbx_seq_one_letter_code
_entity_poly.pdbx_strand_id
1 'polypeptide(L)'
;TCTVLGADSAAPEFLSLKEDIGVVLDEAYFPESLNALQVGGVMAKTYRRWDGKQYQNYLTRFGLPEKKPFKDFSRGMKMKLAIAVALSHSPKLLVLDEATSGLDPIVRDEVLEIFNEFTREEDHSILISSHIVSDLEKLCDTIAFLHKGRLLLCEEKDALREEYALWHG
;
A
#
# COMPACT_ATOMS: atom_id res chain seq x y z
N THR A 1 -10.73 14.73 15.34
CA THR A 1 -10.56 15.12 13.93
C THR A 1 -9.29 14.49 13.42
N CYS A 2 -9.30 13.99 12.20
CA CYS A 2 -8.14 13.42 11.51
C CYS A 2 -7.84 14.29 10.30
N THR A 3 -6.61 14.79 10.19
CA THR A 3 -6.16 15.58 9.04
C THR A 3 -5.28 14.73 8.14
N VAL A 4 -5.61 14.66 6.86
CA VAL A 4 -4.87 13.90 5.84
C VAL A 4 -4.59 14.83 4.66
N LEU A 5 -3.34 14.91 4.22
CA LEU A 5 -2.91 15.78 3.12
C LEU A 5 -3.37 17.24 3.32
N GLY A 6 -3.37 17.72 4.57
CA GLY A 6 -3.74 19.09 4.92
C GLY A 6 -5.25 19.37 5.07
N ALA A 7 -6.14 18.38 4.83
CA ALA A 7 -7.58 18.54 4.96
C ALA A 7 -8.18 17.68 6.06
N ASP A 8 -9.24 18.17 6.72
CA ASP A 8 -10.01 17.37 7.67
C ASP A 8 -10.75 16.26 6.93
N SER A 9 -10.54 15.01 7.36
CA SER A 9 -11.16 13.84 6.75
C SER A 9 -12.70 13.83 6.81
N ALA A 10 -13.31 14.63 7.68
CA ALA A 10 -14.75 14.82 7.77
C ALA A 10 -15.29 15.96 6.88
N ALA A 11 -14.42 16.77 6.30
CA ALA A 11 -14.82 17.91 5.47
C ALA A 11 -15.24 17.44 4.04
N PRO A 12 -16.23 18.10 3.40
CA PRO A 12 -16.65 17.76 2.04
C PRO A 12 -15.51 17.84 1.01
N GLU A 13 -14.55 18.73 1.21
CA GLU A 13 -13.38 18.94 0.34
C GLU A 13 -12.49 17.71 0.29
N PHE A 14 -12.51 16.87 1.35
CA PHE A 14 -11.75 15.62 1.41
C PHE A 14 -12.12 14.62 0.30
N LEU A 15 -13.34 14.71 -0.25
CA LEU A 15 -13.76 13.87 -1.37
C LEU A 15 -12.85 14.03 -2.59
N SER A 16 -12.37 15.24 -2.87
CA SER A 16 -11.46 15.50 -3.99
C SER A 16 -10.06 14.95 -3.75
N LEU A 17 -9.62 14.89 -2.50
CA LEU A 17 -8.31 14.38 -2.10
C LEU A 17 -8.22 12.84 -2.12
N LYS A 18 -9.36 12.14 -2.18
CA LYS A 18 -9.35 10.67 -2.30
C LYS A 18 -8.63 10.18 -3.56
N GLU A 19 -8.56 10.99 -4.61
CA GLU A 19 -7.76 10.68 -5.79
C GLU A 19 -6.25 10.70 -5.52
N ASP A 20 -5.81 11.42 -4.48
CA ASP A 20 -4.41 11.48 -4.06
C ASP A 20 -4.03 10.34 -3.09
N ILE A 21 -4.97 9.46 -2.77
CA ILE A 21 -4.78 8.38 -1.79
C ILE A 21 -4.97 7.03 -2.47
N GLY A 22 -3.92 6.21 -2.49
CA GLY A 22 -3.99 4.80 -2.83
C GLY A 22 -4.18 3.96 -1.56
N VAL A 23 -5.10 3.00 -1.58
CA VAL A 23 -5.38 2.14 -0.43
C VAL A 23 -5.18 0.68 -0.81
N VAL A 24 -4.43 -0.04 0.00
CA VAL A 24 -4.26 -1.50 -0.09
C VAL A 24 -4.57 -2.09 1.27
N LEU A 25 -5.59 -2.92 1.34
CA LEU A 25 -6.03 -3.59 2.56
C LEU A 25 -5.41 -5.00 2.64
N ASP A 26 -5.48 -5.61 3.83
CA ASP A 26 -5.02 -6.98 4.11
C ASP A 26 -5.65 -8.06 3.20
N GLU A 27 -6.85 -7.77 2.71
CA GLU A 27 -7.51 -8.53 1.65
C GLU A 27 -7.93 -7.61 0.50
N ALA A 28 -7.69 -8.05 -0.73
CA ALA A 28 -8.15 -7.34 -1.91
C ALA A 28 -9.59 -7.73 -2.27
N TYR A 29 -10.48 -6.75 -2.32
CA TYR A 29 -11.91 -6.94 -2.58
C TYR A 29 -12.29 -6.46 -3.97
N PHE A 30 -12.03 -7.28 -4.98
CA PHE A 30 -12.61 -7.08 -6.31
C PHE A 30 -13.68 -8.12 -6.57
N PRO A 31 -14.70 -7.83 -7.43
CA PRO A 31 -15.70 -8.81 -7.79
C PRO A 31 -15.06 -10.08 -8.36
N GLU A 32 -15.42 -11.23 -7.83
CA GLU A 32 -14.79 -12.53 -8.12
C GLU A 32 -14.82 -12.93 -9.60
N SER A 33 -15.82 -12.47 -10.33
CA SER A 33 -16.00 -12.77 -11.76
C SER A 33 -15.14 -11.91 -12.70
N LEU A 34 -14.60 -10.78 -12.21
CA LEU A 34 -13.78 -9.90 -13.03
C LEU A 34 -12.36 -10.45 -13.17
N ASN A 35 -11.76 -10.19 -14.31
CA ASN A 35 -10.33 -10.39 -14.54
C ASN A 35 -9.57 -9.06 -14.42
N ALA A 36 -8.22 -9.12 -14.46
CA ALA A 36 -7.39 -7.92 -14.26
C ALA A 36 -7.70 -6.82 -15.29
N LEU A 37 -7.94 -7.14 -16.56
CA LEU A 37 -8.31 -6.15 -17.59
C LEU A 37 -9.64 -5.47 -17.26
N GLN A 38 -10.62 -6.24 -16.82
CA GLN A 38 -11.93 -5.71 -16.45
C GLN A 38 -11.87 -4.82 -15.21
N VAL A 39 -11.07 -5.21 -14.22
CA VAL A 39 -10.77 -4.36 -13.05
C VAL A 39 -10.18 -3.03 -13.51
N GLY A 40 -9.13 -3.03 -14.34
CA GLY A 40 -8.56 -1.81 -14.91
C GLY A 40 -9.58 -0.96 -15.65
N GLY A 41 -10.47 -1.59 -16.42
CA GLY A 41 -11.56 -0.89 -17.12
C GLY A 41 -12.59 -0.22 -16.21
N VAL A 42 -12.87 -0.79 -15.03
CA VAL A 42 -13.71 -0.18 -13.99
C VAL A 42 -12.97 1.00 -13.34
N MET A 43 -11.70 0.80 -12.97
CA MET A 43 -10.89 1.83 -12.32
C MET A 43 -10.65 3.04 -13.22
N ALA A 44 -10.48 2.83 -14.52
CA ALA A 44 -10.37 3.91 -15.51
C ALA A 44 -11.62 4.81 -15.60
N LYS A 45 -12.78 4.32 -15.17
CA LYS A 45 -14.02 5.12 -15.07
C LYS A 45 -14.22 5.75 -13.71
N THR A 46 -13.47 5.29 -12.69
CA THR A 46 -13.57 5.73 -11.30
C THR A 46 -12.59 6.87 -11.01
N TYR A 47 -11.33 6.70 -11.43
CA TYR A 47 -10.26 7.65 -11.19
C TYR A 47 -10.01 8.55 -12.40
N ARG A 48 -9.95 9.87 -12.19
CA ARG A 48 -9.71 10.85 -13.27
C ARG A 48 -8.28 10.77 -13.81
N ARG A 49 -7.32 10.48 -12.91
CA ARG A 49 -5.88 10.38 -13.22
C ARG A 49 -5.42 8.96 -13.49
N TRP A 50 -6.35 8.07 -13.86
CA TRP A 50 -6.00 6.69 -14.17
C TRP A 50 -5.02 6.59 -15.33
N ASP A 51 -3.87 5.96 -15.09
CA ASP A 51 -2.88 5.63 -16.13
C ASP A 51 -2.98 4.15 -16.51
N GLY A 52 -3.68 3.90 -17.61
CA GLY A 52 -3.84 2.54 -18.15
C GLY A 52 -2.53 1.91 -18.62
N LYS A 53 -1.52 2.72 -19.03
CA LYS A 53 -0.21 2.19 -19.42
C LYS A 53 0.58 1.74 -18.20
N GLN A 54 0.57 2.54 -17.15
CA GLN A 54 1.20 2.20 -15.88
C GLN A 54 0.57 0.94 -15.28
N TYR A 55 -0.76 0.86 -15.31
CA TYR A 55 -1.48 -0.34 -14.87
C TYR A 55 -1.01 -1.59 -15.64
N GLN A 56 -0.95 -1.52 -16.97
CA GLN A 56 -0.48 -2.63 -17.79
C GLN A 56 0.98 -3.00 -17.51
N ASN A 57 1.84 -2.02 -17.24
CA ASN A 57 3.21 -2.24 -16.83
C ASN A 57 3.28 -3.02 -15.50
N TYR A 58 2.43 -2.66 -14.51
CA TYR A 58 2.36 -3.40 -13.25
C TYR A 58 1.83 -4.82 -13.45
N LEU A 59 0.81 -5.04 -14.28
CA LEU A 59 0.35 -6.40 -14.57
C LEU A 59 1.47 -7.26 -15.15
N THR A 60 2.25 -6.69 -16.06
CA THR A 60 3.41 -7.37 -16.68
C THR A 60 4.52 -7.62 -15.67
N ARG A 61 4.92 -6.60 -14.88
CA ARG A 61 5.96 -6.69 -13.85
C ARG A 61 5.63 -7.76 -12.81
N PHE A 62 4.39 -7.81 -12.37
CA PHE A 62 3.90 -8.78 -11.40
C PHE A 62 3.60 -10.18 -11.98
N GLY A 63 3.67 -10.35 -13.30
CA GLY A 63 3.31 -11.61 -13.97
C GLY A 63 1.85 -12.00 -13.78
N LEU A 64 0.94 -11.01 -13.68
CA LEU A 64 -0.48 -11.28 -13.45
C LEU A 64 -1.20 -11.71 -14.72
N PRO A 65 -2.00 -12.79 -14.68
CA PRO A 65 -2.77 -13.25 -15.83
C PRO A 65 -3.95 -12.31 -16.08
N GLU A 66 -3.95 -11.66 -17.24
CA GLU A 66 -4.92 -10.63 -17.60
C GLU A 66 -6.37 -11.11 -17.66
N LYS A 67 -6.59 -12.34 -18.13
CA LYS A 67 -7.92 -12.89 -18.44
C LYS A 67 -8.43 -13.90 -17.41
N LYS A 68 -7.63 -14.27 -16.43
CA LYS A 68 -8.02 -15.20 -15.37
C LYS A 68 -8.96 -14.50 -14.40
N PRO A 69 -10.11 -15.11 -13.98
CA PRO A 69 -11.00 -14.52 -12.99
C PRO A 69 -10.32 -14.30 -11.64
N PHE A 70 -10.68 -13.22 -10.96
CA PHE A 70 -10.10 -12.84 -9.67
C PHE A 70 -10.25 -13.91 -8.58
N LYS A 71 -11.37 -14.65 -8.58
CA LYS A 71 -11.58 -15.79 -7.66
C LYS A 71 -10.48 -16.85 -7.73
N ASP A 72 -9.86 -17.01 -8.90
CA ASP A 72 -8.83 -18.01 -9.16
C ASP A 72 -7.40 -17.49 -8.90
N PHE A 73 -7.26 -16.23 -8.44
CA PHE A 73 -5.98 -15.66 -8.04
C PHE A 73 -5.54 -16.22 -6.69
N SER A 74 -4.24 -16.50 -6.54
CA SER A 74 -3.65 -16.71 -5.21
C SER A 74 -3.71 -15.45 -4.36
N ARG A 75 -3.53 -15.54 -3.04
CA ARG A 75 -3.48 -14.38 -2.15
C ARG A 75 -2.44 -13.36 -2.63
N GLY A 76 -1.23 -13.80 -2.96
CA GLY A 76 -0.18 -12.93 -3.49
C GLY A 76 -0.56 -12.25 -4.81
N MET A 77 -1.20 -12.97 -5.73
CA MET A 77 -1.70 -12.36 -6.99
C MET A 77 -2.80 -11.33 -6.74
N LYS A 78 -3.69 -11.58 -5.78
CA LYS A 78 -4.73 -10.62 -5.38
C LYS A 78 -4.12 -9.35 -4.80
N MET A 79 -3.12 -9.49 -3.94
CA MET A 79 -2.39 -8.37 -3.36
C MET A 79 -1.65 -7.56 -4.44
N LYS A 80 -0.91 -8.21 -5.33
CA LYS A 80 -0.24 -7.56 -6.46
C LYS A 80 -1.22 -6.78 -7.35
N LEU A 81 -2.42 -7.32 -7.58
CA LEU A 81 -3.45 -6.60 -8.34
C LEU A 81 -3.95 -5.37 -7.59
N ALA A 82 -4.16 -5.45 -6.27
CA ALA A 82 -4.57 -4.31 -5.45
C ALA A 82 -3.51 -3.20 -5.47
N ILE A 83 -2.22 -3.56 -5.36
CA ILE A 83 -1.10 -2.62 -5.46
C ILE A 83 -1.03 -1.99 -6.86
N ALA A 84 -1.19 -2.79 -7.93
CA ALA A 84 -1.22 -2.27 -9.29
C ALA A 84 -2.34 -1.22 -9.48
N VAL A 85 -3.52 -1.49 -8.93
CA VAL A 85 -4.65 -0.54 -8.95
C VAL A 85 -4.32 0.72 -8.15
N ALA A 86 -3.84 0.57 -6.91
CA ALA A 86 -3.55 1.69 -6.01
C ALA A 86 -2.50 2.65 -6.59
N LEU A 87 -1.50 2.13 -7.30
CA LEU A 87 -0.43 2.94 -7.89
C LEU A 87 -0.78 3.55 -9.25
N SER A 88 -1.81 3.04 -9.94
CA SER A 88 -2.10 3.44 -11.33
C SER A 88 -2.95 4.69 -11.49
N HIS A 89 -3.35 5.35 -10.39
CA HIS A 89 -4.05 6.64 -10.44
C HIS A 89 -3.22 7.81 -9.90
N SER A 90 -1.89 7.62 -9.80
CA SER A 90 -0.91 8.63 -9.36
C SER A 90 -1.25 9.20 -7.97
N PRO A 91 -1.35 8.37 -6.93
CA PRO A 91 -1.56 8.83 -5.57
C PRO A 91 -0.30 9.54 -5.04
N LYS A 92 -0.48 10.39 -4.01
CA LYS A 92 0.60 10.98 -3.22
C LYS A 92 0.80 10.26 -1.88
N LEU A 93 -0.26 9.66 -1.38
CA LEU A 93 -0.25 8.89 -0.14
C LEU A 93 -0.71 7.46 -0.42
N LEU A 94 0.09 6.47 -0.01
CA LEU A 94 -0.35 5.09 0.10
C LEU A 94 -0.72 4.77 1.54
N VAL A 95 -1.90 4.20 1.74
CA VAL A 95 -2.35 3.64 3.02
C VAL A 95 -2.38 2.12 2.86
N LEU A 96 -1.50 1.44 3.59
CA LEU A 96 -1.25 0.02 3.48
C LEU A 96 -1.61 -0.67 4.80
N ASP A 97 -2.64 -1.50 4.77
CA ASP A 97 -3.06 -2.28 5.95
C ASP A 97 -2.65 -3.73 5.77
N GLU A 98 -1.61 -4.16 6.52
CA GLU A 98 -1.05 -5.51 6.48
C GLU A 98 -0.73 -6.01 5.05
N ALA A 99 -0.36 -5.11 4.15
CA ALA A 99 -0.23 -5.36 2.71
C ALA A 99 0.83 -6.43 2.32
N THR A 100 1.72 -6.78 3.24
CA THR A 100 2.76 -7.83 3.06
C THR A 100 2.46 -9.10 3.82
N SER A 101 1.42 -9.10 4.66
CA SER A 101 1.07 -10.21 5.53
C SER A 101 0.64 -11.45 4.72
N GLY A 102 1.21 -12.61 5.07
CA GLY A 102 0.89 -13.89 4.43
C GLY A 102 1.35 -14.00 2.97
N LEU A 103 2.20 -13.11 2.49
CA LEU A 103 2.92 -13.27 1.24
C LEU A 103 4.14 -14.18 1.44
N ASP A 104 4.50 -14.94 0.42
CA ASP A 104 5.79 -15.63 0.42
C ASP A 104 6.95 -14.62 0.36
N PRO A 105 8.16 -15.00 0.83
CA PRO A 105 9.27 -14.05 0.97
C PRO A 105 9.66 -13.35 -0.35
N ILE A 106 9.58 -14.05 -1.49
CA ILE A 106 9.97 -13.49 -2.80
C ILE A 106 8.97 -12.41 -3.21
N VAL A 107 7.67 -12.71 -3.12
CA VAL A 107 6.61 -11.74 -3.44
C VAL A 107 6.66 -10.55 -2.50
N ARG A 108 6.95 -10.78 -1.22
CA ARG A 108 7.08 -9.71 -0.22
C ARG A 108 8.21 -8.75 -0.56
N ASP A 109 9.40 -9.26 -0.86
CA ASP A 109 10.55 -8.42 -1.22
C ASP A 109 10.27 -7.62 -2.51
N GLU A 110 9.63 -8.21 -3.51
CA GLU A 110 9.21 -7.50 -4.73
C GLU A 110 8.22 -6.36 -4.43
N VAL A 111 7.27 -6.57 -3.54
CA VAL A 111 6.29 -5.55 -3.13
C VAL A 111 6.96 -4.43 -2.34
N LEU A 112 7.86 -4.75 -1.42
CA LEU A 112 8.62 -3.75 -0.65
C LEU A 112 9.52 -2.89 -1.56
N GLU A 113 10.12 -3.48 -2.60
CA GLU A 113 10.90 -2.74 -3.58
C GLU A 113 10.05 -1.68 -4.31
N ILE A 114 8.82 -2.04 -4.72
CA ILE A 114 7.89 -1.12 -5.35
C ILE A 114 7.47 0.01 -4.41
N PHE A 115 7.25 -0.28 -3.13
CA PHE A 115 6.97 0.75 -2.14
C PHE A 115 8.16 1.69 -1.92
N ASN A 116 9.38 1.17 -1.88
CA ASN A 116 10.59 1.99 -1.82
C ASN A 116 10.78 2.84 -3.11
N GLU A 117 10.43 2.31 -4.29
CA GLU A 117 10.43 3.10 -5.52
C GLU A 117 9.43 4.26 -5.45
N PHE A 118 8.24 4.01 -4.90
CA PHE A 118 7.20 5.01 -4.74
C PHE A 118 7.63 6.18 -3.84
N THR A 119 8.34 5.91 -2.74
CA THR A 119 8.79 6.94 -1.78
C THR A 119 10.01 7.74 -2.25
N ARG A 120 10.58 7.47 -3.43
CA ARG A 120 11.68 8.29 -3.99
C ARG A 120 11.22 9.66 -4.47
N GLU A 121 9.94 9.82 -4.77
CA GLU A 121 9.35 11.11 -5.11
C GLU A 121 9.11 11.91 -3.83
N GLU A 122 9.59 13.16 -3.76
CA GLU A 122 9.59 13.98 -2.53
C GLU A 122 8.19 14.25 -1.95
N ASP A 123 7.16 14.26 -2.79
CA ASP A 123 5.77 14.51 -2.37
C ASP A 123 4.97 13.22 -2.14
N HIS A 124 5.62 12.07 -2.19
CA HIS A 124 4.99 10.77 -1.92
C HIS A 124 5.26 10.31 -0.50
N SER A 125 4.25 9.70 0.12
CA SER A 125 4.34 9.17 1.48
C SER A 125 3.60 7.84 1.61
N ILE A 126 4.04 7.01 2.54
CA ILE A 126 3.40 5.74 2.88
C ILE A 126 3.03 5.73 4.36
N LEU A 127 1.77 5.40 4.66
CA LEU A 127 1.31 4.99 5.98
C LEU A 127 1.06 3.49 5.94
N ILE A 128 1.85 2.71 6.67
CA ILE A 128 1.74 1.26 6.70
C ILE A 128 1.46 0.74 8.11
N SER A 129 0.51 -0.18 8.24
CA SER A 129 0.39 -1.06 9.39
C SER A 129 1.03 -2.41 9.07
N SER A 130 1.82 -2.97 9.97
CA SER A 130 2.39 -4.30 9.85
C SER A 130 2.80 -4.84 11.21
N HIS A 131 2.67 -6.16 11.40
CA HIS A 131 3.26 -6.88 12.53
C HIS A 131 4.65 -7.47 12.17
N ILE A 132 5.12 -7.28 10.95
CA ILE A 132 6.39 -7.79 10.45
C ILE A 132 7.44 -6.69 10.58
N VAL A 133 8.22 -6.73 11.67
CA VAL A 133 9.21 -5.70 12.00
C VAL A 133 10.23 -5.47 10.90
N SER A 134 10.69 -6.53 10.23
CA SER A 134 11.66 -6.43 9.13
C SER A 134 11.16 -5.60 7.93
N ASP A 135 9.85 -5.54 7.69
CA ASP A 135 9.28 -4.75 6.61
C ASP A 135 9.28 -3.27 6.98
N LEU A 136 8.93 -2.97 8.25
CA LEU A 136 8.99 -1.61 8.79
C LEU A 136 10.42 -1.07 8.80
N GLU A 137 11.39 -1.90 9.18
CA GLU A 137 12.81 -1.53 9.14
C GLU A 137 13.31 -1.17 7.73
N LYS A 138 12.81 -1.88 6.70
CA LYS A 138 13.19 -1.64 5.30
C LYS A 138 12.53 -0.40 4.69
N LEU A 139 11.29 -0.08 5.12
CA LEU A 139 10.45 0.89 4.42
C LEU A 139 10.23 2.19 5.20
N CYS A 140 10.16 2.15 6.54
CA CYS A 140 9.73 3.29 7.34
C CYS A 140 10.90 4.12 7.85
N ASP A 141 10.71 5.45 7.90
CA ASP A 141 11.59 6.38 8.59
C ASP A 141 11.13 6.60 10.03
N THR A 142 9.81 6.62 10.26
CA THR A 142 9.20 6.79 11.59
C THR A 142 8.38 5.56 11.95
N ILE A 143 8.48 5.11 13.18
CA ILE A 143 7.78 3.94 13.71
C ILE A 143 6.91 4.34 14.89
N ALA A 144 5.64 3.93 14.85
CA ALA A 144 4.68 4.13 15.91
C ALA A 144 4.21 2.79 16.49
N PHE A 145 4.27 2.63 17.81
CA PHE A 145 3.78 1.44 18.50
C PHE A 145 2.42 1.69 19.14
N LEU A 146 1.43 0.92 18.72
CA LEU A 146 0.07 0.94 19.26
C LEU A 146 -0.18 -0.29 20.11
N HIS A 147 -0.69 -0.10 21.33
CA HIS A 147 -1.11 -1.19 22.20
C HIS A 147 -2.40 -0.85 22.93
N LYS A 148 -3.41 -1.70 22.81
CA LYS A 148 -4.75 -1.52 23.44
C LYS A 148 -5.35 -0.14 23.20
N GLY A 149 -5.24 0.36 21.96
CA GLY A 149 -5.78 1.66 21.55
C GLY A 149 -4.98 2.88 22.06
N ARG A 150 -3.77 2.67 22.58
CA ARG A 150 -2.87 3.74 23.04
C ARG A 150 -1.60 3.76 22.21
N LEU A 151 -1.19 4.96 21.82
CA LEU A 151 0.14 5.20 21.25
C LEU A 151 1.16 5.12 22.38
N LEU A 152 2.04 4.14 22.32
CA LEU A 152 3.10 3.96 23.33
C LEU A 152 4.34 4.79 22.98
N LEU A 153 4.64 4.88 21.69
CA LEU A 153 5.86 5.50 21.21
C LEU A 153 5.63 5.88 19.72
N CYS A 154 6.22 7.00 19.27
CA CYS A 154 6.27 7.40 17.88
C CYS A 154 7.59 8.15 17.67
N GLU A 155 8.57 7.48 17.07
CA GLU A 155 9.95 7.96 16.98
C GLU A 155 10.57 7.66 15.62
N GLU A 156 11.61 8.39 15.25
CA GLU A 156 12.43 8.05 14.10
C GLU A 156 13.13 6.71 14.30
N LYS A 157 13.18 5.91 13.26
CA LYS A 157 13.76 4.55 13.30
C LYS A 157 15.20 4.54 13.80
N ASP A 158 16.01 5.51 13.39
CA ASP A 158 17.41 5.57 13.77
C ASP A 158 17.57 5.95 15.25
N ALA A 159 16.74 6.83 15.79
CA ALA A 159 16.68 7.14 17.22
C ALA A 159 16.33 5.89 18.05
N LEU A 160 15.36 5.09 17.59
CA LEU A 160 15.01 3.82 18.25
C LEU A 160 16.18 2.83 18.29
N ARG A 161 16.99 2.77 17.23
CA ARG A 161 18.16 1.90 17.19
C ARG A 161 19.27 2.33 18.12
N GLU A 162 19.41 3.64 18.36
CA GLU A 162 20.41 4.19 19.26
C GLU A 162 20.01 4.08 20.74
N GLU A 163 18.73 4.27 21.05
CA GLU A 163 18.23 4.30 22.44
C GLU A 163 17.90 2.91 23.01
N TYR A 164 17.50 1.96 22.16
CA TYR A 164 17.07 0.63 22.58
C TYR A 164 18.02 -0.46 22.12
N ALA A 165 18.90 -0.90 23.02
CA ALA A 165 19.74 -2.07 22.82
C ALA A 165 19.11 -3.32 23.46
N LEU A 166 19.06 -4.44 22.72
CA LEU A 166 18.73 -5.75 23.29
C LEU A 166 19.91 -6.25 24.14
N TRP A 167 19.67 -6.33 25.43
CA TRP A 167 20.62 -6.99 26.35
C TRP A 167 20.37 -8.49 26.32
N HIS A 168 21.29 -9.25 25.72
CA HIS A 168 21.32 -10.70 25.86
C HIS A 168 22.19 -11.01 27.12
N GLY A 169 21.50 -11.38 28.21
CA GLY A 169 22.14 -11.93 29.42
C GLY A 169 22.30 -13.45 29.33
#